data_689f7222ef981ecd1d5e4805492bb7aa
#
_entry.id   689f7222ef981ecd1d5e4805492bb7aa
#
_cell.length_a   1.000
_cell.length_b   1.000
_cell.length_c   1.000
_cell.angle_alpha   90.00
_cell.angle_beta   90.00
_cell.angle_gamma   90.00
#
_symmetry.space_group_name_H-M   'P 1'
#
loop_
_entity.id
_entity.type
_entity.pdbx_description
1 polymer ?
#
loop_
_entity_poly.entity_id
_entity_poly.type
_entity_poly.pdbx_seq_one_letter_code
_entity_poly.pdbx_strand_id
1 'polypeptide(L)'
;MAKTIQKENRKVLITDTILRDAHQSQAATRMRIDEMVPVLEQLDEIGYYSLEAWGGATFDTCLRFLNEDPWDRLRTLRKYLKKTPIQMLLRGQNLLGYRHYSDEVVEKFVAKSIENGVKVVRVFDALNDPRNLETSMKAIKKYGGVCEAAISYTTSPVHTTEYFVALAKQLEGMGADNICIKDMANLLLPYTAFDLVSKLKKSLKPETKVHLHTHNTAGTGDMVNLKAIEAGCDIVDTALSPLGNGTSQPATEPL
;
A
#
# COMPACT_ATOMS: atom_id res chain seq x y z
N MET A 1 34.03 23.81 2.80
CA MET A 1 34.35 22.45 2.37
C MET A 1 33.06 21.65 2.44
N ALA A 2 32.45 21.34 1.31
CA ALA A 2 31.24 20.49 1.24
C ALA A 2 31.70 19.06 1.59
N LYS A 3 31.18 18.50 2.69
CA LYS A 3 31.31 17.07 2.98
C LYS A 3 30.61 16.33 1.86
N THR A 4 31.37 15.63 1.03
CA THR A 4 30.86 14.65 0.08
C THR A 4 30.12 13.60 0.90
N ILE A 5 28.79 13.65 0.86
CA ILE A 5 27.94 12.58 1.41
C ILE A 5 28.20 11.39 0.50
N GLN A 6 28.99 10.42 0.96
CA GLN A 6 28.98 9.10 0.36
C GLN A 6 27.55 8.58 0.52
N LYS A 7 26.77 8.65 -0.56
CA LYS A 7 25.49 7.93 -0.66
C LYS A 7 25.84 6.45 -0.63
N GLU A 8 25.58 5.78 0.50
CA GLU A 8 25.46 4.33 0.47
C GLU A 8 24.47 3.99 -0.66
N ASN A 9 24.83 3.01 -1.48
CA ASN A 9 23.99 2.52 -2.59
C ASN A 9 22.77 1.77 -2.02
N ARG A 10 21.83 2.50 -1.39
CA ARG A 10 20.64 1.95 -0.79
C ARG A 10 19.63 1.64 -1.89
N LYS A 11 19.28 0.37 -2.03
CA LYS A 11 18.24 -0.06 -2.96
C LYS A 11 16.87 0.35 -2.39
N VAL A 12 16.11 1.13 -3.14
CA VAL A 12 14.70 1.40 -2.87
C VAL A 12 13.86 0.27 -3.46
N LEU A 13 12.85 -0.15 -2.72
CA LEU A 13 11.93 -1.20 -3.14
C LEU A 13 10.69 -0.57 -3.79
N ILE A 14 10.10 -1.27 -4.74
CA ILE A 14 8.92 -0.79 -5.46
C ILE A 14 7.77 -1.78 -5.25
N THR A 15 6.60 -1.26 -4.90
CA THR A 15 5.31 -1.96 -5.04
C THR A 15 4.60 -1.40 -6.27
N ASP A 16 4.26 -2.25 -7.23
CA ASP A 16 3.46 -1.82 -8.36
C ASP A 16 1.97 -2.09 -8.11
N THR A 17 1.14 -1.12 -8.45
CA THR A 17 -0.30 -1.09 -8.12
C THR A 17 -1.20 -1.37 -9.32
N ILE A 18 -0.61 -1.70 -10.48
CA ILE A 18 -1.35 -1.84 -11.75
C ILE A 18 -2.49 -2.86 -11.68
N LEU A 19 -2.33 -3.91 -10.87
CA LEU A 19 -3.32 -4.98 -10.72
C LEU A 19 -4.47 -4.66 -9.75
N ARG A 20 -4.41 -3.52 -9.03
CA ARG A 20 -5.47 -3.10 -8.10
C ARG A 20 -5.76 -1.60 -8.15
N ASP A 21 -4.92 -0.74 -7.50
CA ASP A 21 -5.26 0.67 -7.29
C ASP A 21 -5.21 1.48 -8.59
N ALA A 22 -4.27 1.19 -9.47
CA ALA A 22 -4.14 1.90 -10.73
C ALA A 22 -5.40 1.71 -11.60
N HIS A 23 -5.84 0.47 -11.85
CA HIS A 23 -7.07 0.27 -12.63
C HIS A 23 -8.34 0.62 -11.85
N GLN A 24 -8.30 0.62 -10.51
CA GLN A 24 -9.38 1.18 -9.71
C GLN A 24 -9.53 2.68 -9.98
N SER A 25 -8.43 3.39 -10.06
CA SER A 25 -8.38 4.85 -10.24
C SER A 25 -8.66 5.28 -11.68
N GLN A 26 -8.17 4.54 -12.68
CA GLN A 26 -8.26 4.91 -14.10
C GLN A 26 -9.43 4.23 -14.84
N ALA A 27 -9.85 3.04 -14.40
CA ALA A 27 -10.82 2.21 -15.11
C ALA A 27 -11.94 1.69 -14.18
N ALA A 28 -12.25 2.43 -13.12
CA ALA A 28 -13.33 2.12 -12.17
C ALA A 28 -13.31 0.65 -11.67
N THR A 29 -12.13 0.06 -11.50
CA THR A 29 -11.92 -1.34 -11.10
C THR A 29 -12.45 -2.35 -12.13
N ARG A 30 -12.56 -2.00 -13.42
CA ARG A 30 -13.23 -2.83 -14.43
C ARG A 30 -12.30 -3.79 -15.17
N MET A 31 -10.99 -3.81 -14.88
CA MET A 31 -10.07 -4.78 -15.49
C MET A 31 -10.41 -6.19 -15.03
N ARG A 32 -10.62 -7.10 -15.98
CA ARG A 32 -10.97 -8.49 -15.75
C ARG A 32 -9.73 -9.33 -15.49
N ILE A 33 -9.90 -10.48 -14.84
CA ILE A 33 -8.76 -11.37 -14.57
C ILE A 33 -8.14 -11.93 -15.86
N ASP A 34 -8.94 -12.21 -16.88
CA ASP A 34 -8.47 -12.70 -18.18
C ASP A 34 -7.63 -11.66 -18.94
N GLU A 35 -7.85 -10.36 -18.70
CA GLU A 35 -7.03 -9.27 -19.22
C GLU A 35 -5.69 -9.13 -18.48
N MET A 36 -5.63 -9.54 -17.22
CA MET A 36 -4.40 -9.51 -16.42
C MET A 36 -3.48 -10.70 -16.70
N VAL A 37 -4.05 -11.90 -16.87
CA VAL A 37 -3.29 -13.16 -17.00
C VAL A 37 -2.14 -13.10 -18.01
N PRO A 38 -2.29 -12.50 -19.21
CA PRO A 38 -1.22 -12.47 -20.20
C PRO A 38 0.09 -11.82 -19.76
N VAL A 39 0.06 -10.95 -18.75
CA VAL A 39 1.24 -10.19 -18.28
C VAL A 39 1.75 -10.62 -16.90
N LEU A 40 1.02 -11.48 -16.19
CA LEU A 40 1.34 -11.80 -14.79
C LEU A 40 2.72 -12.45 -14.62
N GLU A 41 3.10 -13.38 -15.49
CA GLU A 41 4.40 -14.05 -15.40
C GLU A 41 5.55 -13.06 -15.67
N GLN A 42 5.35 -12.10 -16.56
CA GLN A 42 6.32 -11.04 -16.82
C GLN A 42 6.47 -10.10 -15.62
N LEU A 43 5.35 -9.71 -15.00
CA LEU A 43 5.36 -8.91 -13.77
C LEU A 43 6.06 -9.62 -12.61
N ASP A 44 5.92 -10.95 -12.51
CA ASP A 44 6.54 -11.76 -11.46
C ASP A 44 8.07 -11.82 -11.58
N GLU A 45 8.63 -11.59 -12.78
CA GLU A 45 10.09 -11.60 -13.03
C GLU A 45 10.77 -10.26 -12.77
N ILE A 46 10.04 -9.15 -12.66
CA ILE A 46 10.61 -7.78 -12.51
C ILE A 46 11.34 -7.63 -11.17
N GLY A 47 10.89 -8.34 -10.13
CA GLY A 47 11.50 -8.26 -8.80
C GLY A 47 10.95 -7.14 -7.93
N TYR A 48 9.68 -6.82 -8.07
CA TYR A 48 8.95 -5.94 -7.16
C TYR A 48 8.99 -6.45 -5.71
N TYR A 49 8.92 -5.53 -4.76
CA TYR A 49 8.71 -5.85 -3.35
C TYR A 49 7.37 -6.57 -3.14
N SER A 50 6.33 -6.05 -3.79
CA SER A 50 5.01 -6.65 -3.87
C SER A 50 4.25 -6.14 -5.09
N LEU A 51 3.22 -6.89 -5.51
CA LEU A 51 2.20 -6.44 -6.45
C LEU A 51 0.90 -6.24 -5.68
N GLU A 52 0.40 -5.00 -5.64
CA GLU A 52 -0.90 -4.74 -5.07
C GLU A 52 -1.97 -5.19 -6.08
N ALA A 53 -2.63 -6.31 -5.77
CA ALA A 53 -3.44 -7.02 -6.75
C ALA A 53 -4.85 -7.37 -6.26
N TRP A 54 -5.17 -7.11 -4.98
CA TRP A 54 -6.46 -7.49 -4.40
C TRP A 54 -6.89 -6.55 -3.28
N GLY A 55 -8.13 -6.73 -2.78
CA GLY A 55 -8.69 -5.85 -1.76
C GLY A 55 -9.30 -4.57 -2.33
N GLY A 56 -9.43 -3.53 -1.50
CA GLY A 56 -10.07 -2.28 -1.92
C GLY A 56 -11.48 -2.52 -2.47
N ALA A 57 -11.76 -1.99 -3.67
CA ALA A 57 -13.04 -2.19 -4.35
C ALA A 57 -13.11 -3.46 -5.21
N THR A 58 -12.01 -4.20 -5.35
CA THR A 58 -11.91 -5.36 -6.26
C THR A 58 -12.97 -6.43 -5.95
N PHE A 59 -13.13 -6.78 -4.67
CA PHE A 59 -14.06 -7.84 -4.24
C PHE A 59 -15.50 -7.53 -4.66
N ASP A 60 -15.97 -6.33 -4.34
CA ASP A 60 -17.32 -5.88 -4.64
C ASP A 60 -17.55 -5.73 -6.15
N THR A 61 -16.52 -5.23 -6.86
CA THR A 61 -16.58 -5.07 -8.32
C THR A 61 -16.63 -6.40 -9.05
N CYS A 62 -15.89 -7.40 -8.62
CA CYS A 62 -15.95 -8.76 -9.17
C CYS A 62 -17.40 -9.28 -9.15
N LEU A 63 -18.07 -9.15 -8.00
CA LEU A 63 -19.43 -9.64 -7.82
C LEU A 63 -20.47 -8.81 -8.58
N ARG A 64 -20.38 -7.47 -8.54
CA ARG A 64 -21.43 -6.59 -9.04
C ARG A 64 -21.35 -6.30 -10.54
N PHE A 65 -20.15 -6.29 -11.10
CA PHE A 65 -19.94 -5.75 -12.42
C PHE A 65 -19.20 -6.68 -13.37
N LEU A 66 -18.35 -7.58 -12.86
CA LEU A 66 -17.50 -8.41 -13.71
C LEU A 66 -18.01 -9.85 -13.83
N ASN A 67 -18.99 -10.25 -13.01
CA ASN A 67 -19.45 -11.63 -12.90
C ASN A 67 -18.28 -12.59 -12.65
N GLU A 68 -17.37 -12.21 -11.77
CA GLU A 68 -16.21 -12.98 -11.33
C GLU A 68 -16.31 -13.36 -9.86
N ASP A 69 -15.86 -14.55 -9.49
CA ASP A 69 -15.62 -14.91 -8.10
C ASP A 69 -14.33 -14.21 -7.62
N PRO A 70 -14.38 -13.31 -6.61
CA PRO A 70 -13.19 -12.60 -6.15
C PRO A 70 -12.12 -13.53 -5.56
N TRP A 71 -12.51 -14.68 -4.99
CA TRP A 71 -11.56 -15.66 -4.47
C TRP A 71 -10.88 -16.45 -5.59
N ASP A 72 -11.61 -16.77 -6.68
CA ASP A 72 -11.02 -17.39 -7.88
C ASP A 72 -10.05 -16.43 -8.56
N ARG A 73 -10.37 -15.13 -8.59
CA ARG A 73 -9.41 -14.10 -9.04
C ARG A 73 -8.12 -14.16 -8.21
N LEU A 74 -8.20 -14.15 -6.88
CA LEU A 74 -7.02 -14.20 -6.01
C LEU A 74 -6.22 -15.49 -6.22
N ARG A 75 -6.88 -16.63 -6.30
CA ARG A 75 -6.24 -17.93 -6.59
C ARG A 75 -5.55 -17.94 -7.96
N THR A 76 -6.17 -17.33 -8.96
CA THR A 76 -5.60 -17.18 -10.31
C THR A 76 -4.35 -16.30 -10.26
N LEU A 77 -4.40 -15.13 -9.60
CA LEU A 77 -3.21 -14.30 -9.39
C LEU A 77 -2.08 -15.10 -8.74
N ARG A 78 -2.38 -15.82 -7.65
CA ARG A 78 -1.39 -16.66 -6.94
C ARG A 78 -0.81 -17.78 -7.80
N LYS A 79 -1.56 -18.30 -8.76
CA LYS A 79 -1.09 -19.34 -9.69
C LYS A 79 0.06 -18.83 -10.59
N TYR A 80 0.00 -17.57 -11.00
CA TYR A 80 1.00 -16.95 -11.90
C TYR A 80 2.09 -16.20 -11.13
N LEU A 81 1.74 -15.49 -10.05
CA LEU A 81 2.68 -14.73 -9.21
C LEU A 81 3.30 -15.65 -8.16
N LYS A 82 4.43 -16.29 -8.49
CA LYS A 82 5.10 -17.27 -7.63
C LYS A 82 6.22 -16.68 -6.79
N LYS A 83 6.90 -15.65 -7.31
CA LYS A 83 8.07 -15.00 -6.72
C LYS A 83 7.67 -13.74 -5.97
N THR A 84 6.84 -12.92 -6.61
CA THR A 84 6.44 -11.61 -6.09
C THR A 84 5.29 -11.75 -5.10
N PRO A 85 5.41 -11.20 -3.88
CA PRO A 85 4.35 -11.21 -2.89
C PRO A 85 3.10 -10.47 -3.37
N ILE A 86 1.92 -11.07 -3.20
CA ILE A 86 0.64 -10.38 -3.44
C ILE A 86 0.34 -9.48 -2.23
N GLN A 87 0.07 -8.22 -2.52
CA GLN A 87 -0.40 -7.23 -1.55
C GLN A 87 -1.89 -6.97 -1.72
N MET A 88 -2.60 -6.73 -0.60
CA MET A 88 -3.99 -6.29 -0.60
C MET A 88 -4.19 -5.04 0.24
N LEU A 89 -5.25 -4.29 -0.07
CA LEU A 89 -5.75 -3.19 0.75
C LEU A 89 -6.94 -3.66 1.59
N LEU A 90 -6.90 -3.38 2.91
CA LEU A 90 -7.95 -3.72 3.86
C LEU A 90 -8.38 -2.48 4.66
N ARG A 91 -9.70 -2.28 4.79
CA ARG A 91 -10.29 -1.13 5.50
C ARG A 91 -10.56 -1.44 6.98
N GLY A 92 -9.54 -1.93 7.70
CA GLY A 92 -9.68 -2.27 9.12
C GLY A 92 -10.90 -3.14 9.39
N GLN A 93 -11.69 -2.78 10.39
CA GLN A 93 -12.91 -3.48 10.80
C GLN A 93 -14.02 -3.49 9.73
N ASN A 94 -13.93 -2.60 8.74
CA ASN A 94 -14.85 -2.54 7.61
C ASN A 94 -14.52 -3.55 6.50
N LEU A 95 -13.38 -4.25 6.59
CA LEU A 95 -12.87 -5.19 5.57
C LEU A 95 -12.78 -4.53 4.19
N LEU A 96 -13.69 -4.84 3.31
CA LEU A 96 -13.82 -4.27 1.96
C LEU A 96 -15.09 -3.45 1.79
N GLY A 97 -15.91 -3.33 2.87
CA GLY A 97 -17.20 -2.66 2.88
C GLY A 97 -17.18 -1.27 3.51
N TYR A 98 -18.38 -0.83 3.92
CA TYR A 98 -18.64 0.51 4.45
C TYR A 98 -19.30 0.48 5.85
N ARG A 99 -19.32 -0.68 6.51
CA ARG A 99 -19.78 -0.86 7.89
C ARG A 99 -18.82 -1.78 8.64
N HIS A 100 -18.83 -1.72 9.95
CA HIS A 100 -18.05 -2.62 10.78
C HIS A 100 -18.60 -4.04 10.75
N TYR A 101 -17.71 -5.00 10.70
CA TYR A 101 -17.99 -6.41 10.90
C TYR A 101 -17.53 -6.83 12.29
N SER A 102 -18.03 -7.98 12.79
CA SER A 102 -17.56 -8.54 14.06
C SER A 102 -16.11 -8.99 13.96
N ASP A 103 -15.41 -9.02 15.09
CA ASP A 103 -14.02 -9.45 15.17
C ASP A 103 -13.80 -10.84 14.57
N GLU A 104 -14.73 -11.77 14.81
CA GLU A 104 -14.70 -13.11 14.25
C GLU A 104 -14.72 -13.11 12.72
N VAL A 105 -15.54 -12.25 12.10
CA VAL A 105 -15.60 -12.12 10.63
C VAL A 105 -14.32 -11.51 10.11
N VAL A 106 -13.79 -10.48 10.77
CA VAL A 106 -12.51 -9.84 10.38
C VAL A 106 -11.38 -10.86 10.45
N GLU A 107 -11.28 -11.61 11.54
CA GLU A 107 -10.23 -12.62 11.71
C GLU A 107 -10.33 -13.71 10.63
N LYS A 108 -11.53 -14.25 10.38
CA LYS A 108 -11.75 -15.27 9.34
C LYS A 108 -11.43 -14.76 7.95
N PHE A 109 -11.81 -13.51 7.64
CA PHE A 109 -11.53 -12.92 6.35
C PHE A 109 -10.03 -12.76 6.11
N VAL A 110 -9.27 -12.24 7.09
CA VAL A 110 -7.82 -12.10 7.02
C VAL A 110 -7.15 -13.48 6.88
N ALA A 111 -7.57 -14.47 7.68
CA ALA A 111 -7.07 -15.83 7.59
C ALA A 111 -7.24 -16.41 6.18
N LYS A 112 -8.45 -16.28 5.61
CA LYS A 112 -8.75 -16.77 4.25
C LYS A 112 -8.01 -16.01 3.17
N SER A 113 -7.79 -14.71 3.32
CA SER A 113 -6.98 -13.92 2.39
C SER A 113 -5.53 -14.43 2.33
N ILE A 114 -4.92 -14.65 3.49
CA ILE A 114 -3.55 -15.15 3.59
C ILE A 114 -3.46 -16.60 3.08
N GLU A 115 -4.41 -17.46 3.45
CA GLU A 115 -4.50 -18.85 2.96
C GLU A 115 -4.56 -18.92 1.42
N ASN A 116 -5.27 -17.99 0.79
CA ASN A 116 -5.39 -17.91 -0.68
C ASN A 116 -4.24 -17.15 -1.36
N GLY A 117 -3.21 -16.73 -0.63
CA GLY A 117 -1.95 -16.27 -1.21
C GLY A 117 -1.59 -14.81 -0.99
N VAL A 118 -2.39 -14.04 -0.27
CA VAL A 118 -1.98 -12.68 0.14
C VAL A 118 -0.83 -12.78 1.13
N LYS A 119 0.23 -12.00 0.91
CA LYS A 119 1.39 -11.95 1.80
C LYS A 119 1.48 -10.63 2.54
N VAL A 120 1.23 -9.51 1.87
CA VAL A 120 1.28 -8.17 2.47
C VAL A 120 -0.14 -7.64 2.60
N VAL A 121 -0.55 -7.25 3.80
CA VAL A 121 -1.86 -6.64 4.04
C VAL A 121 -1.65 -5.21 4.49
N ARG A 122 -1.96 -4.28 3.58
CA ARG A 122 -2.03 -2.85 3.90
C ARG A 122 -3.38 -2.57 4.55
N VAL A 123 -3.36 -2.26 5.83
CA VAL A 123 -4.56 -1.96 6.59
C VAL A 123 -4.64 -0.47 6.91
N PHE A 124 -5.81 0.14 6.69
CA PHE A 124 -6.00 1.57 6.95
C PHE A 124 -7.38 1.87 7.51
N ASP A 125 -7.46 3.02 8.16
CA ASP A 125 -8.70 3.72 8.48
C ASP A 125 -8.64 5.15 7.92
N ALA A 126 -9.72 5.60 7.26
CA ALA A 126 -9.74 6.91 6.61
C ALA A 126 -9.64 8.08 7.61
N LEU A 127 -10.02 7.86 8.86
CA LEU A 127 -9.96 8.85 9.95
C LEU A 127 -8.76 8.65 10.88
N ASN A 128 -7.88 7.70 10.56
CA ASN A 128 -6.72 7.34 11.38
C ASN A 128 -7.07 6.88 12.81
N ASP A 129 -8.18 6.16 12.98
CA ASP A 129 -8.54 5.58 14.28
C ASP A 129 -7.87 4.21 14.46
N PRO A 130 -6.86 4.08 15.36
CA PRO A 130 -6.15 2.81 15.56
C PRO A 130 -7.04 1.68 16.08
N ARG A 131 -8.15 2.00 16.77
CA ARG A 131 -9.11 1.01 17.29
C ARG A 131 -9.75 0.23 16.13
N ASN A 132 -9.95 0.88 14.98
CA ASN A 132 -10.49 0.24 13.78
C ASN A 132 -9.51 -0.73 13.12
N LEU A 133 -8.22 -0.68 13.47
CA LEU A 133 -7.16 -1.51 12.88
C LEU A 133 -6.79 -2.73 13.76
N GLU A 134 -7.12 -2.70 15.04
CA GLU A 134 -6.58 -3.61 16.06
C GLU A 134 -6.82 -5.08 15.73
N THR A 135 -8.07 -5.46 15.45
CA THR A 135 -8.44 -6.86 15.17
C THR A 135 -7.76 -7.37 13.90
N SER A 136 -7.77 -6.56 12.83
CA SER A 136 -7.13 -6.94 11.58
C SER A 136 -5.62 -7.06 11.70
N MET A 137 -4.94 -6.15 12.40
CA MET A 137 -3.50 -6.24 12.64
C MET A 137 -3.12 -7.49 13.44
N LYS A 138 -3.86 -7.79 14.51
CA LYS A 138 -3.67 -9.04 15.30
C LYS A 138 -3.86 -10.28 14.41
N ALA A 139 -4.91 -10.31 13.59
CA ALA A 139 -5.17 -11.42 12.68
C ALA A 139 -4.06 -11.59 11.64
N ILE A 140 -3.59 -10.51 11.01
CA ILE A 140 -2.49 -10.56 10.04
C ILE A 140 -1.25 -11.21 10.65
N LYS A 141 -0.84 -10.79 11.84
CA LYS A 141 0.32 -11.34 12.57
C LYS A 141 0.08 -12.81 12.94
N LYS A 142 -1.11 -13.15 13.42
CA LYS A 142 -1.48 -14.52 13.81
C LYS A 142 -1.35 -15.51 12.64
N TYR A 143 -1.73 -15.10 11.43
CA TYR A 143 -1.73 -15.96 10.25
C TYR A 143 -0.47 -15.81 9.37
N GLY A 144 0.55 -15.07 9.84
CA GLY A 144 1.87 -14.99 9.20
C GLY A 144 1.95 -14.08 7.98
N GLY A 145 1.03 -13.12 7.85
CA GLY A 145 1.11 -12.03 6.90
C GLY A 145 2.09 -10.95 7.34
N VAL A 146 2.51 -10.10 6.41
CA VAL A 146 3.21 -8.85 6.67
C VAL A 146 2.17 -7.78 6.93
N CYS A 147 2.21 -7.18 8.13
CA CYS A 147 1.29 -6.13 8.54
C CYS A 147 1.83 -4.77 8.13
N GLU A 148 1.23 -4.16 7.12
CA GLU A 148 1.54 -2.79 6.71
C GLU A 148 0.42 -1.87 7.18
N ALA A 149 0.67 -1.11 8.25
CA ALA A 149 -0.30 -0.17 8.79
C ALA A 149 -0.17 1.18 8.10
N ALA A 150 -1.27 1.69 7.54
CA ALA A 150 -1.26 2.92 6.77
C ALA A 150 -1.79 4.10 7.58
N ILE A 151 -1.12 5.22 7.41
CA ILE A 151 -1.51 6.55 7.87
C ILE A 151 -2.21 7.24 6.72
N SER A 152 -3.50 7.53 6.83
CA SER A 152 -4.23 8.35 5.85
C SER A 152 -3.75 9.80 5.95
N TYR A 153 -2.93 10.21 4.97
CA TYR A 153 -2.38 11.56 4.96
C TYR A 153 -3.43 12.58 4.57
N THR A 154 -3.48 13.67 5.31
CA THR A 154 -4.35 14.82 5.04
C THR A 154 -3.72 16.10 5.61
N THR A 155 -4.29 17.24 5.29
CA THR A 155 -3.84 18.56 5.76
C THR A 155 -4.94 19.25 6.55
N SER A 156 -4.60 19.68 7.76
CA SER A 156 -5.44 20.53 8.61
C SER A 156 -4.58 21.10 9.75
N PRO A 157 -5.09 22.04 10.56
CA PRO A 157 -4.35 22.58 11.70
C PRO A 157 -3.90 21.53 12.74
N VAL A 158 -4.56 20.36 12.80
CA VAL A 158 -4.22 19.27 13.75
C VAL A 158 -3.37 18.18 13.14
N HIS A 159 -3.35 18.04 11.81
CA HIS A 159 -2.58 17.01 11.10
C HIS A 159 -1.16 17.50 10.80
N THR A 160 -0.36 17.61 11.86
CA THR A 160 1.05 18.03 11.76
C THR A 160 1.97 16.82 11.51
N THR A 161 3.23 17.07 11.17
CA THR A 161 4.23 15.99 11.03
C THR A 161 4.38 15.22 12.35
N GLU A 162 4.34 15.92 13.49
CA GLU A 162 4.44 15.32 14.82
C GLU A 162 3.25 14.40 15.14
N TYR A 163 2.04 14.79 14.72
CA TYR A 163 0.86 13.93 14.82
C TYR A 163 1.05 12.62 14.05
N PHE A 164 1.51 12.68 12.80
CA PHE A 164 1.74 11.48 11.99
C PHE A 164 2.87 10.60 12.55
N VAL A 165 3.92 11.20 13.08
CA VAL A 165 5.01 10.46 13.75
C VAL A 165 4.50 9.75 15.01
N ALA A 166 3.68 10.41 15.82
CA ALA A 166 3.09 9.80 17.01
C ALA A 166 2.17 8.63 16.65
N LEU A 167 1.32 8.80 15.62
CA LEU A 167 0.45 7.75 15.11
C LEU A 167 1.27 6.55 14.58
N ALA A 168 2.33 6.81 13.82
CA ALA A 168 3.21 5.76 13.30
C ALA A 168 3.83 4.92 14.43
N LYS A 169 4.31 5.55 15.51
CA LYS A 169 4.85 4.86 16.70
C LYS A 169 3.78 4.03 17.40
N GLN A 170 2.55 4.52 17.47
CA GLN A 170 1.44 3.76 18.03
C GLN A 170 1.16 2.50 17.19
N LEU A 171 1.08 2.64 15.86
CA LEU A 171 0.86 1.51 14.94
C LEU A 171 2.01 0.50 14.96
N GLU A 172 3.26 0.97 15.06
CA GLU A 172 4.43 0.11 15.27
C GLU A 172 4.31 -0.66 16.58
N GLY A 173 3.90 0.00 17.66
CA GLY A 173 3.65 -0.63 18.97
C GLY A 173 2.52 -1.67 18.94
N MET A 174 1.56 -1.53 18.01
CA MET A 174 0.50 -2.51 17.78
C MET A 174 0.94 -3.70 16.90
N GLY A 175 2.19 -3.70 16.41
CA GLY A 175 2.78 -4.82 15.67
C GLY A 175 2.87 -4.64 14.15
N ALA A 176 2.82 -3.42 13.65
CA ALA A 176 3.08 -3.16 12.23
C ALA A 176 4.53 -3.52 11.86
N ASP A 177 4.71 -4.22 10.75
CA ASP A 177 6.02 -4.50 10.15
C ASP A 177 6.48 -3.32 9.26
N ASN A 178 5.53 -2.67 8.60
CA ASN A 178 5.75 -1.49 7.77
C ASN A 178 4.76 -0.39 8.18
N ILE A 179 5.19 0.86 8.03
CA ILE A 179 4.33 2.05 8.14
C ILE A 179 4.19 2.66 6.75
N CYS A 180 2.96 2.75 6.25
CA CYS A 180 2.67 3.35 4.96
C CYS A 180 2.11 4.77 5.13
N ILE A 181 2.75 5.76 4.52
CA ILE A 181 2.15 7.09 4.33
C ILE A 181 1.22 6.97 3.13
N LYS A 182 -0.10 7.05 3.34
CA LYS A 182 -1.11 6.87 2.30
C LYS A 182 -1.71 8.21 1.92
N ASP A 183 -1.18 8.82 0.86
CA ASP A 183 -1.65 10.08 0.28
C ASP A 183 -2.55 9.82 -0.93
N MET A 184 -3.84 9.66 -0.68
CA MET A 184 -4.83 9.31 -1.70
C MET A 184 -5.21 10.48 -2.62
N ALA A 185 -4.81 11.70 -2.29
CA ALA A 185 -5.24 12.90 -3.01
C ALA A 185 -4.06 13.77 -3.51
N ASN A 186 -2.83 13.27 -3.38
CA ASN A 186 -1.61 14.00 -3.72
C ASN A 186 -1.50 15.35 -3.01
N LEU A 187 -1.84 15.37 -1.71
CA LEU A 187 -1.74 16.54 -0.85
C LEU A 187 -0.34 16.72 -0.26
N LEU A 188 0.44 15.65 -0.22
CA LEU A 188 1.79 15.65 0.32
C LEU A 188 2.73 16.40 -0.64
N LEU A 189 3.32 17.48 -0.14
CA LEU A 189 4.29 18.26 -0.92
C LEU A 189 5.70 17.64 -0.81
N PRO A 190 6.58 17.81 -1.82
CA PRO A 190 7.90 17.16 -1.86
C PRO A 190 8.76 17.39 -0.61
N TYR A 191 8.87 18.63 -0.13
CA TYR A 191 9.67 18.94 1.06
C TYR A 191 8.99 18.49 2.36
N THR A 192 7.66 18.46 2.39
CA THR A 192 6.90 17.89 3.52
C THR A 192 7.11 16.37 3.59
N ALA A 193 7.15 15.69 2.43
CA ALA A 193 7.49 14.27 2.35
C ALA A 193 8.89 14.00 2.90
N PHE A 194 9.87 14.83 2.52
CA PHE A 194 11.24 14.72 3.04
C PHE A 194 11.28 14.85 4.57
N ASP A 195 10.61 15.88 5.14
CA ASP A 195 10.57 16.10 6.58
C ASP A 195 9.88 14.93 7.31
N LEU A 196 8.69 14.54 6.85
CA LEU A 196 7.91 13.46 7.46
C LEU A 196 8.66 12.13 7.44
N VAL A 197 9.19 11.72 6.28
CA VAL A 197 9.95 10.47 6.15
C VAL A 197 11.22 10.51 6.99
N SER A 198 11.96 11.63 7.00
CA SER A 198 13.17 11.79 7.83
C SER A 198 12.85 11.63 9.33
N LYS A 199 11.73 12.19 9.80
CA LYS A 199 11.31 12.06 11.21
C LYS A 199 10.82 10.65 11.52
N LEU A 200 10.09 10.00 10.62
CA LEU A 200 9.67 8.61 10.78
C LEU A 200 10.89 7.68 10.89
N LYS A 201 11.86 7.79 9.98
CA LYS A 201 13.09 6.97 9.99
C LYS A 201 13.94 7.15 11.25
N LYS A 202 13.86 8.33 11.89
CA LYS A 202 14.54 8.59 13.18
C LYS A 202 13.76 8.07 14.39
N SER A 203 12.45 7.91 14.27
CA SER A 203 11.54 7.64 15.39
C SER A 203 11.11 6.19 15.49
N LEU A 204 11.07 5.48 14.37
CA LEU A 204 10.70 4.08 14.27
C LEU A 204 11.93 3.18 14.43
N LYS A 205 11.70 1.91 14.70
CA LYS A 205 12.76 0.90 14.79
C LYS A 205 13.43 0.71 13.44
N PRO A 206 14.73 0.32 13.41
CA PRO A 206 15.46 0.12 12.15
C PRO A 206 14.84 -0.92 11.21
N GLU A 207 14.20 -1.96 11.78
CA GLU A 207 13.52 -3.01 11.02
C GLU A 207 12.17 -2.59 10.43
N THR A 208 11.53 -1.55 10.99
CA THR A 208 10.25 -1.04 10.49
C THR A 208 10.48 -0.23 9.20
N LYS A 209 9.93 -0.73 8.09
CA LYS A 209 10.06 -0.02 6.81
C LYS A 209 9.06 1.12 6.71
N VAL A 210 9.51 2.22 6.12
CA VAL A 210 8.65 3.34 5.72
C VAL A 210 8.31 3.17 4.25
N HIS A 211 7.02 3.12 3.97
CA HIS A 211 6.45 2.96 2.63
C HIS A 211 5.70 4.25 2.25
N LEU A 212 5.89 4.75 1.05
CA LEU A 212 5.12 5.88 0.53
C LEU A 212 4.18 5.42 -0.58
N HIS A 213 2.89 5.67 -0.38
CA HIS A 213 1.85 5.58 -1.38
C HIS A 213 1.33 6.98 -1.67
N THR A 214 1.47 7.46 -2.88
CA THR A 214 0.88 8.73 -3.31
C THR A 214 0.24 8.59 -4.68
N HIS A 215 -0.90 9.24 -4.88
CA HIS A 215 -1.47 9.44 -6.21
C HIS A 215 -0.78 10.60 -6.92
N ASN A 216 -1.08 10.84 -8.19
CA ASN A 216 -0.45 11.88 -9.00
C ASN A 216 -1.46 12.93 -9.53
N THR A 217 -2.56 13.14 -8.81
CA THR A 217 -3.64 14.04 -9.22
C THR A 217 -3.21 15.50 -9.36
N ALA A 218 -2.26 15.95 -8.53
CA ALA A 218 -1.67 17.28 -8.63
C ALA A 218 -0.43 17.35 -9.55
N GLY A 219 0.01 16.20 -10.11
CA GLY A 219 1.19 16.12 -10.95
C GLY A 219 2.53 16.27 -10.21
N THR A 220 2.53 16.11 -8.88
CA THR A 220 3.73 16.26 -8.05
C THR A 220 4.26 14.92 -7.50
N GLY A 221 3.60 13.81 -7.82
CA GLY A 221 3.88 12.51 -7.22
C GLY A 221 5.31 12.02 -7.44
N ASP A 222 5.88 12.22 -8.64
CA ASP A 222 7.28 11.85 -8.92
C ASP A 222 8.26 12.62 -8.04
N MET A 223 8.03 13.92 -7.86
CA MET A 223 8.86 14.76 -6.99
C MET A 223 8.70 14.37 -5.52
N VAL A 224 7.49 13.97 -5.10
CA VAL A 224 7.21 13.48 -3.76
C VAL A 224 7.95 12.17 -3.51
N ASN A 225 7.89 11.21 -4.46
CA ASN A 225 8.64 9.96 -4.40
C ASN A 225 10.15 10.22 -4.30
N LEU A 226 10.70 11.08 -5.16
CA LEU A 226 12.11 11.43 -5.15
C LEU A 226 12.54 11.98 -3.77
N LYS A 227 11.78 12.93 -3.21
CA LYS A 227 12.10 13.53 -1.91
C LYS A 227 11.94 12.56 -0.75
N ALA A 228 10.96 11.67 -0.80
CA ALA A 228 10.83 10.60 0.18
C ALA A 228 12.01 9.61 0.12
N ILE A 229 12.43 9.23 -1.07
CA ILE A 229 13.60 8.36 -1.29
C ILE A 229 14.88 9.01 -0.73
N GLU A 230 15.11 10.28 -1.02
CA GLU A 230 16.24 11.03 -0.48
C GLU A 230 16.23 11.10 1.06
N ALA A 231 15.03 11.16 1.66
CA ALA A 231 14.85 11.18 3.11
C ALA A 231 15.01 9.82 3.80
N GLY A 232 15.09 8.74 3.01
CA GLY A 232 15.26 7.39 3.57
C GLY A 232 14.04 6.48 3.45
N CYS A 233 13.02 6.80 2.65
CA CYS A 233 11.90 5.91 2.37
C CYS A 233 12.40 4.57 1.83
N ASP A 234 11.85 3.46 2.33
CA ASP A 234 12.32 2.12 1.99
C ASP A 234 11.57 1.54 0.78
N ILE A 235 10.28 1.89 0.64
CA ILE A 235 9.39 1.36 -0.39
C ILE A 235 8.56 2.52 -0.95
N VAL A 236 8.32 2.52 -2.25
CA VAL A 236 7.39 3.47 -2.90
C VAL A 236 6.39 2.72 -3.78
N ASP A 237 5.16 3.22 -3.82
CA ASP A 237 4.15 2.74 -4.76
C ASP A 237 4.29 3.46 -6.11
N THR A 238 4.18 2.68 -7.17
CA THR A 238 4.12 3.14 -8.55
C THR A 238 3.04 2.38 -9.31
N ALA A 239 2.79 2.75 -10.54
CA ALA A 239 1.98 1.98 -11.47
C ALA A 239 2.66 1.99 -12.85
N LEU A 240 2.70 0.86 -13.54
CA LEU A 240 3.16 0.82 -14.93
C LEU A 240 2.43 1.86 -15.77
N SER A 241 3.17 2.56 -16.63
CA SER A 241 2.75 3.78 -17.33
C SER A 241 1.41 3.72 -18.07
N PRO A 242 0.94 2.58 -18.63
CA PRO A 242 -0.39 2.54 -19.26
C PRO A 242 -1.55 2.91 -18.32
N LEU A 243 -1.40 2.69 -17.02
CA LEU A 243 -2.37 3.05 -15.97
C LEU A 243 -1.75 3.95 -14.89
N GLY A 244 -0.54 4.43 -15.09
CA GLY A 244 0.13 5.37 -14.19
C GLY A 244 -0.34 6.82 -14.38
N ASN A 245 0.05 7.67 -13.43
CA ASN A 245 -0.21 9.11 -13.43
C ASN A 245 -1.70 9.52 -13.30
N GLY A 246 -1.98 10.79 -13.39
CA GLY A 246 -3.34 11.33 -13.22
C GLY A 246 -3.93 10.94 -11.86
N THR A 247 -5.07 10.26 -11.86
CA THR A 247 -5.72 9.76 -10.65
C THR A 247 -5.07 8.52 -10.04
N SER A 248 -4.10 7.92 -10.74
CA SER A 248 -3.32 6.77 -10.28
C SER A 248 -2.00 7.19 -9.62
N GLN A 249 -1.13 6.24 -9.33
CA GLN A 249 0.20 6.46 -8.79
C GLN A 249 1.16 6.98 -9.87
N PRO A 250 2.31 7.57 -9.50
CA PRO A 250 3.39 7.89 -10.44
C PRO A 250 3.78 6.67 -11.27
N ALA A 251 4.17 6.92 -12.53
CA ALA A 251 4.59 5.84 -13.42
C ALA A 251 5.86 5.15 -12.89
N THR A 252 5.96 3.84 -13.12
CA THR A 252 7.09 3.02 -12.65
C THR A 252 8.35 3.31 -13.45
N GLU A 253 8.23 3.47 -14.77
CA GLU A 253 9.36 3.50 -15.69
C GLU A 253 10.27 4.75 -15.56
N PRO A 254 9.78 5.95 -15.17
CA PRO A 254 10.64 7.11 -14.95
C PRO A 254 11.42 7.09 -13.64
N LEU A 255 11.04 6.25 -12.66
CA LEU A 255 11.63 6.21 -11.33
C LEU A 255 12.87 5.32 -11.29
#